data_32da1ff5815e6e999591f508d9c3646c
#
_entry.id   32da1ff5815e6e999591f508d9c3646c
#
_cell.length_a   1.000
_cell.length_b   1.000
_cell.length_c   1.000
_cell.angle_alpha   90.00
_cell.angle_beta   90.00
_cell.angle_gamma   90.00
#
_symmetry.space_group_name_H-M   'P 1'
#
loop_
_entity.id
_entity.type
_entity.pdbx_description
1 polymer ?
#
loop_
_entity_poly.entity_id
_entity_poly.type
_entity_poly.pdbx_seq_one_letter_code
_entity_poly.pdbx_strand_id
1 'polypeptide(L)'
;PDRFPGLDNWDNGRDRGNPCSNLGCIEVQADRNGAGKINTRVRQAQPMYGTNANFFATLAEDYYNHPTLSPIDPNSDCQGNYIIVIGDGEFTSGVTPGFNKIQQLANRQDSPVKTIPIAYGSGISASGLAQFNQLAMRGGTGDAIVAANPATLKARLTEIIRNIQADKLAFTAPAITSKVGEGGFLYQAQFQYRQKKEWLGSLSATSISEEGELENDI
;
A
#
# COMPACT_ATOMS: atom_id res chain seq x y z
N PRO A 1 6.16 -4.47 -23.04
CA PRO A 1 4.93 -3.76 -22.66
C PRO A 1 4.82 -3.52 -21.15
N ASP A 2 5.85 -3.83 -20.37
CA ASP A 2 5.85 -3.74 -18.90
C ASP A 2 6.64 -2.54 -18.39
N ARG A 3 7.14 -1.69 -19.26
CA ARG A 3 7.90 -0.47 -18.95
C ARG A 3 7.23 0.75 -19.57
N PHE A 4 7.40 1.90 -18.95
CA PHE A 4 7.00 3.16 -19.55
C PHE A 4 7.80 3.42 -20.83
N PRO A 5 7.18 3.87 -21.92
CA PRO A 5 7.90 4.19 -23.14
C PRO A 5 8.97 5.26 -22.87
N GLY A 6 10.18 5.00 -23.33
CA GLY A 6 11.31 5.93 -23.19
C GLY A 6 12.22 5.66 -21.99
N LEU A 7 12.05 4.54 -21.29
CA LEU A 7 12.73 4.26 -20.04
C LEU A 7 13.45 2.92 -20.01
N ASP A 8 13.85 2.46 -21.16
CA ASP A 8 14.65 1.24 -21.34
C ASP A 8 16.05 1.31 -20.72
N ASN A 9 16.32 2.34 -19.92
CA ASN A 9 17.66 2.63 -19.39
C ASN A 9 17.86 2.33 -17.92
N TRP A 10 16.96 1.57 -17.27
CA TRP A 10 17.29 1.07 -15.94
C TRP A 10 18.58 0.24 -15.95
N ASP A 11 18.78 -0.63 -16.94
CA ASP A 11 20.01 -1.39 -17.09
C ASP A 11 21.21 -0.51 -17.45
N ASN A 12 20.97 0.67 -18.01
CA ASN A 12 21.97 1.68 -18.34
C ASN A 12 21.96 2.86 -17.36
N GLY A 13 20.96 2.97 -16.50
CA GLY A 13 20.92 3.84 -15.30
C GLY A 13 21.99 3.49 -14.27
N ARG A 14 22.86 2.58 -14.63
CA ARG A 14 24.24 2.42 -14.22
C ARG A 14 25.09 3.65 -14.46
N ASP A 15 24.55 4.74 -14.84
CA ASP A 15 25.11 6.07 -14.61
C ASP A 15 25.19 6.25 -13.10
N ARG A 16 26.24 5.65 -12.59
CA ARG A 16 26.75 5.72 -11.23
C ARG A 16 26.89 7.18 -10.85
N GLY A 17 25.83 7.81 -10.49
CA GLY A 17 25.81 9.24 -10.18
C GLY A 17 24.55 9.96 -10.66
N ASN A 18 23.71 9.35 -11.45
CA ASN A 18 22.41 9.91 -11.79
C ASN A 18 21.30 9.00 -11.27
N PRO A 19 20.91 9.17 -9.99
CA PRO A 19 19.83 8.41 -9.42
C PRO A 19 18.54 8.72 -10.18
N CYS A 20 17.83 7.68 -10.48
CA CYS A 20 16.61 7.74 -11.24
C CYS A 20 15.54 8.54 -10.50
N SER A 21 15.13 9.66 -11.04
CA SER A 21 14.19 10.60 -10.43
C SER A 21 12.98 10.91 -11.31
N ASN A 22 12.74 10.12 -12.34
CA ASN A 22 11.62 10.31 -13.24
C ASN A 22 10.80 9.01 -13.35
N LEU A 23 9.62 9.08 -13.95
CA LEU A 23 8.70 7.95 -14.11
C LEU A 23 9.33 6.71 -14.76
N GLY A 24 10.49 6.88 -15.38
CA GLY A 24 11.31 5.86 -15.91
C GLY A 24 11.91 4.87 -14.97
N CYS A 25 11.90 5.23 -13.76
CA CYS A 25 12.36 4.39 -12.69
C CYS A 25 11.29 3.42 -12.19
N ILE A 26 10.08 3.52 -12.70
CA ILE A 26 9.03 2.57 -12.36
C ILE A 26 9.24 1.30 -13.17
N GLU A 27 9.78 0.29 -12.52
CA GLU A 27 10.06 -1.00 -13.12
C GLU A 27 8.80 -1.82 -13.41
N VAL A 28 7.78 -1.68 -12.55
CA VAL A 28 6.50 -2.36 -12.70
C VAL A 28 5.38 -1.41 -12.31
N GLN A 29 4.46 -1.15 -13.23
CA GLN A 29 3.24 -0.41 -12.92
C GLN A 29 2.36 -1.17 -11.92
N ALA A 30 1.52 -0.45 -11.18
CA ALA A 30 0.47 -1.06 -10.36
C ALA A 30 -0.46 -1.90 -11.26
N ASP A 31 -0.47 -3.21 -11.04
CA ASP A 31 -1.20 -4.19 -11.83
C ASP A 31 -1.62 -5.36 -10.94
N ARG A 32 -2.79 -5.94 -11.20
CA ARG A 32 -3.28 -7.12 -10.47
C ARG A 32 -2.34 -8.33 -10.62
N ASN A 33 -1.60 -8.41 -11.73
CA ASN A 33 -0.63 -9.47 -12.02
C ASN A 33 0.82 -9.04 -11.76
N GLY A 34 1.04 -7.95 -11.03
CA GLY A 34 2.35 -7.35 -10.83
C GLY A 34 3.35 -8.22 -10.07
N ALA A 35 2.90 -9.16 -9.23
CA ALA A 35 3.78 -9.92 -8.34
C ALA A 35 4.90 -10.69 -9.09
N GLY A 36 4.57 -11.36 -10.19
CA GLY A 36 5.55 -12.07 -11.02
C GLY A 36 6.56 -11.13 -11.68
N LYS A 37 6.09 -9.98 -12.15
CA LYS A 37 6.89 -8.91 -12.75
C LYS A 37 7.86 -8.33 -11.72
N ILE A 38 7.37 -7.99 -10.52
CA ILE A 38 8.18 -7.50 -9.40
C ILE A 38 9.28 -8.51 -9.04
N ASN A 39 8.94 -9.80 -8.88
CA ASN A 39 9.92 -10.82 -8.55
C ASN A 39 11.05 -10.91 -9.59
N THR A 40 10.72 -10.79 -10.88
CA THR A 40 11.72 -10.78 -11.96
C THR A 40 12.62 -9.55 -11.85
N ARG A 41 12.06 -8.37 -11.64
CA ARG A 41 12.81 -7.10 -11.57
C ARG A 41 13.68 -6.99 -10.33
N VAL A 42 13.18 -7.38 -9.17
CA VAL A 42 13.97 -7.37 -7.92
C VAL A 42 15.22 -8.24 -8.02
N ARG A 43 15.16 -9.38 -8.73
CA ARG A 43 16.34 -10.21 -8.98
C ARG A 43 17.40 -9.58 -9.88
N GLN A 44 17.01 -8.61 -10.69
CA GLN A 44 17.89 -7.86 -11.59
C GLN A 44 18.43 -6.56 -10.95
N ALA A 45 17.87 -6.16 -9.81
CA ALA A 45 18.28 -4.96 -9.11
C ALA A 45 19.75 -5.04 -8.68
N GLN A 46 20.49 -3.97 -8.91
CA GLN A 46 21.89 -3.84 -8.52
C GLN A 46 22.01 -2.75 -7.45
N PRO A 47 22.84 -2.96 -6.41
CA PRO A 47 23.07 -1.93 -5.41
C PRO A 47 23.75 -0.71 -6.07
N MET A 48 23.26 0.48 -5.71
CA MET A 48 23.79 1.76 -6.19
C MET A 48 24.23 2.62 -5.00
N TYR A 49 25.14 3.54 -5.26
CA TYR A 49 25.67 4.42 -4.22
C TYR A 49 24.71 5.55 -3.87
N GLY A 50 24.60 5.81 -2.55
CA GLY A 50 23.85 6.92 -2.00
C GLY A 50 22.34 6.73 -2.03
N THR A 51 21.67 7.29 -1.05
CA THR A 51 20.22 7.22 -0.90
C THR A 51 19.64 8.61 -0.78
N ASN A 52 19.12 9.15 -1.90
CA ASN A 52 18.50 10.46 -1.91
C ASN A 52 16.98 10.36 -1.72
N ALA A 53 16.50 10.85 -0.57
CA ALA A 53 15.08 10.79 -0.24
C ALA A 53 14.18 11.56 -1.22
N ASN A 54 14.69 12.66 -1.79
CA ASN A 54 13.90 13.47 -2.73
C ASN A 54 13.61 12.74 -4.04
N PHE A 55 14.45 11.78 -4.44
CA PHE A 55 14.25 11.08 -5.71
C PHE A 55 13.06 10.12 -5.66
N PHE A 56 13.01 9.22 -4.69
CA PHE A 56 11.85 8.34 -4.58
C PHE A 56 10.57 9.11 -4.29
N ALA A 57 10.67 10.21 -3.52
CA ALA A 57 9.51 11.01 -3.20
C ALA A 57 8.97 11.79 -4.41
N THR A 58 9.88 12.34 -5.25
CA THR A 58 9.49 12.95 -6.53
C THR A 58 8.85 11.91 -7.45
N LEU A 59 9.46 10.73 -7.56
CA LEU A 59 8.90 9.65 -8.35
C LEU A 59 7.50 9.24 -7.89
N ALA A 60 7.30 9.12 -6.58
CA ALA A 60 6.00 8.82 -6.02
C ALA A 60 4.98 9.94 -6.29
N GLU A 61 5.38 11.20 -6.10
CA GLU A 61 4.55 12.36 -6.39
C GLU A 61 4.10 12.39 -7.85
N ASP A 62 5.05 12.24 -8.78
CA ASP A 62 4.78 12.24 -10.21
C ASP A 62 3.88 11.07 -10.62
N TYR A 63 4.10 9.88 -10.06
CA TYR A 63 3.31 8.70 -10.36
C TYR A 63 1.87 8.82 -9.86
N TYR A 64 1.67 9.21 -8.62
CA TYR A 64 0.34 9.36 -8.04
C TYR A 64 -0.45 10.54 -8.60
N ASN A 65 0.23 11.56 -9.15
CA ASN A 65 -0.39 12.71 -9.79
C ASN A 65 -0.50 12.58 -11.31
N HIS A 66 0.01 11.51 -11.91
CA HIS A 66 0.02 11.37 -13.36
C HIS A 66 -1.40 11.20 -13.91
N PRO A 67 -1.80 11.93 -14.96
CA PRO A 67 -3.19 11.94 -15.44
C PRO A 67 -3.68 10.58 -15.98
N THR A 68 -2.78 9.73 -16.47
CA THR A 68 -3.12 8.44 -17.10
C THR A 68 -2.44 7.23 -16.50
N LEU A 69 -1.36 7.43 -15.73
CA LEU A 69 -0.54 6.35 -15.17
C LEU A 69 -0.72 6.20 -13.66
N SER A 70 -1.41 7.15 -13.03
CA SER A 70 -1.71 7.08 -11.60
C SER A 70 -2.39 5.76 -11.25
N PRO A 71 -1.98 5.08 -10.18
CA PRO A 71 -2.66 3.89 -9.69
C PRO A 71 -4.00 4.20 -9.03
N ILE A 72 -4.33 5.48 -8.82
CA ILE A 72 -5.60 5.90 -8.23
C ILE A 72 -6.71 5.72 -9.26
N ASP A 73 -7.69 4.88 -8.93
CA ASP A 73 -8.91 4.75 -9.70
C ASP A 73 -9.90 5.85 -9.29
N PRO A 74 -10.22 6.81 -10.19
CA PRO A 74 -11.14 7.90 -9.86
C PRO A 74 -12.58 7.43 -9.60
N ASN A 75 -12.91 6.20 -9.99
CA ASN A 75 -14.22 5.59 -9.78
C ASN A 75 -14.30 4.75 -8.50
N SER A 76 -13.19 4.62 -7.77
CA SER A 76 -13.10 3.81 -6.55
C SER A 76 -12.93 4.67 -5.31
N ASP A 77 -14.03 4.99 -4.63
CA ASP A 77 -14.01 5.78 -3.40
C ASP A 77 -13.40 5.04 -2.19
N CYS A 78 -13.22 3.73 -2.30
CA CYS A 78 -12.70 2.89 -1.22
C CYS A 78 -11.25 2.45 -1.45
N GLN A 79 -10.58 2.96 -2.49
CA GLN A 79 -9.19 2.62 -2.75
C GLN A 79 -8.28 3.22 -1.68
N GLY A 80 -7.50 2.37 -0.99
CA GLY A 80 -6.37 2.81 -0.18
C GLY A 80 -5.11 2.89 -1.01
N ASN A 81 -4.39 4.00 -0.89
CA ASN A 81 -3.16 4.22 -1.63
C ASN A 81 -1.99 4.19 -0.65
N TYR A 82 -0.99 3.39 -0.94
CA TYR A 82 0.13 3.16 -0.05
C TYR A 82 1.45 3.15 -0.80
N ILE A 83 2.47 3.70 -0.16
CA ILE A 83 3.87 3.57 -0.56
C ILE A 83 4.57 2.75 0.52
N ILE A 84 5.22 1.66 0.14
CA ILE A 84 6.10 0.91 1.05
C ILE A 84 7.53 1.25 0.67
N VAL A 85 8.28 1.84 1.61
CA VAL A 85 9.68 2.19 1.44
C VAL A 85 10.52 1.21 2.24
N ILE A 86 11.36 0.43 1.58
CA ILE A 86 12.28 -0.51 2.24
C ILE A 86 13.70 0.00 2.05
N GLY A 87 14.43 0.21 3.13
CA GLY A 87 15.81 0.65 3.08
C GLY A 87 16.62 0.12 4.26
N ASP A 88 17.92 0.01 4.05
CA ASP A 88 18.89 -0.63 4.95
C ASP A 88 19.85 0.34 5.63
N GLY A 89 19.67 1.64 5.41
CA GLY A 89 20.56 2.66 5.95
C GLY A 89 19.93 4.06 6.00
N GLU A 90 20.78 5.06 6.20
CA GLU A 90 20.37 6.45 6.24
C GLU A 90 20.11 7.01 4.83
N PHE A 91 19.19 7.95 4.74
CA PHE A 91 19.11 8.81 3.57
C PHE A 91 20.29 9.79 3.60
N THR A 92 21.13 9.75 2.58
CA THR A 92 22.35 10.55 2.51
C THR A 92 22.12 11.99 2.08
N SER A 93 20.97 12.26 1.45
CA SER A 93 20.59 13.60 0.98
C SER A 93 19.08 13.69 0.68
N GLY A 94 18.62 14.92 0.40
CA GLY A 94 17.24 15.17 -0.03
C GLY A 94 16.16 14.88 1.01
N VAL A 95 16.49 14.75 2.31
CA VAL A 95 15.57 14.33 3.37
C VAL A 95 14.40 15.31 3.49
N THR A 96 14.68 16.57 3.76
CA THR A 96 13.62 17.57 3.97
C THR A 96 12.70 17.73 2.75
N PRO A 97 13.21 17.99 1.52
CA PRO A 97 12.34 18.14 0.36
C PRO A 97 11.58 16.86 0.03
N GLY A 98 12.21 15.69 0.15
CA GLY A 98 11.56 14.42 -0.10
C GLY A 98 10.43 14.13 0.89
N PHE A 99 10.69 14.31 2.18
CA PHE A 99 9.68 14.06 3.21
C PHE A 99 8.51 15.07 3.17
N ASN A 100 8.75 16.29 2.71
CA ASN A 100 7.68 17.25 2.46
C ASN A 100 6.74 16.77 1.34
N LYS A 101 7.26 16.19 0.25
CA LYS A 101 6.46 15.61 -0.82
C LYS A 101 5.62 14.42 -0.32
N ILE A 102 6.21 13.55 0.48
CA ILE A 102 5.49 12.44 1.12
C ILE A 102 4.37 12.96 2.02
N GLN A 103 4.62 14.02 2.78
CA GLN A 103 3.60 14.64 3.62
C GLN A 103 2.46 15.26 2.79
N GLN A 104 2.77 15.88 1.66
CA GLN A 104 1.77 16.41 0.74
C GLN A 104 0.89 15.30 0.18
N LEU A 105 1.47 14.16 -0.21
CA LEU A 105 0.73 12.98 -0.66
C LEU A 105 -0.16 12.40 0.45
N ALA A 106 0.34 12.33 1.69
CA ALA A 106 -0.44 11.82 2.82
C ALA A 106 -1.60 12.74 3.21
N ASN A 107 -1.43 14.06 3.05
CA ASN A 107 -2.42 15.07 3.42
C ASN A 107 -3.40 15.43 2.29
N ARG A 108 -3.42 14.70 1.19
CA ARG A 108 -4.39 14.93 0.12
C ARG A 108 -5.81 14.72 0.65
N GLN A 109 -6.71 15.63 0.32
CA GLN A 109 -8.12 15.52 0.72
C GLN A 109 -8.81 14.38 -0.02
N ASP A 110 -8.48 14.24 -1.31
CA ASP A 110 -9.00 13.17 -2.15
C ASP A 110 -7.89 12.12 -2.36
N SER A 111 -8.18 10.88 -2.01
CA SER A 111 -7.26 9.74 -2.19
C SER A 111 -5.89 9.93 -1.53
N PRO A 112 -5.82 10.10 -0.19
CA PRO A 112 -4.56 10.23 0.52
C PRO A 112 -3.66 9.01 0.28
N VAL A 113 -2.36 9.25 0.17
CA VAL A 113 -1.36 8.21 -0.06
C VAL A 113 -0.51 8.04 1.19
N LYS A 114 -0.71 6.98 1.94
CA LYS A 114 0.03 6.69 3.16
C LYS A 114 1.37 6.05 2.86
N THR A 115 2.42 6.41 3.60
CA THR A 115 3.75 5.84 3.42
C THR A 115 4.14 4.99 4.63
N ILE A 116 4.50 3.73 4.38
CA ILE A 116 4.91 2.74 5.37
C ILE A 116 6.40 2.46 5.18
N PRO A 117 7.28 3.07 5.95
CA PRO A 117 8.71 2.80 5.89
C PRO A 117 9.05 1.53 6.65
N ILE A 118 9.94 0.72 6.07
CA ILE A 118 10.49 -0.49 6.67
C ILE A 118 12.02 -0.32 6.73
N ALA A 119 12.52 -0.21 7.94
CA ALA A 119 13.93 -0.21 8.25
C ALA A 119 14.43 -1.66 8.22
N TYR A 120 15.19 -2.03 7.19
CA TYR A 120 15.61 -3.41 6.95
C TYR A 120 17.07 -3.64 7.33
N GLY A 121 17.31 -4.74 8.02
CA GLY A 121 18.66 -5.16 8.42
C GLY A 121 18.97 -4.89 9.90
N SER A 122 19.92 -5.66 10.43
CA SER A 122 20.34 -5.56 11.84
C SER A 122 21.33 -4.42 12.10
N GLY A 123 21.82 -3.76 11.05
CA GLY A 123 22.86 -2.73 11.10
C GLY A 123 22.37 -1.30 10.95
N ILE A 124 21.05 -1.06 10.97
CA ILE A 124 20.53 0.31 10.89
C ILE A 124 21.00 1.13 12.10
N SER A 125 21.60 2.29 11.83
CA SER A 125 22.01 3.24 12.86
C SER A 125 20.81 3.89 13.55
N ALA A 126 21.02 4.43 14.75
CA ALA A 126 19.97 5.19 15.44
C ALA A 126 19.49 6.40 14.64
N SER A 127 20.39 7.09 13.91
CA SER A 127 20.04 8.20 13.02
C SER A 127 19.23 7.73 11.80
N GLY A 128 19.58 6.59 11.22
CA GLY A 128 18.80 5.98 10.13
C GLY A 128 17.39 5.63 10.58
N LEU A 129 17.25 4.97 11.73
CA LEU A 129 15.93 4.65 12.29
C LEU A 129 15.11 5.92 12.58
N ALA A 130 15.74 6.98 13.10
CA ALA A 130 15.08 8.26 13.32
C ALA A 130 14.55 8.89 12.03
N GLN A 131 15.30 8.78 10.92
CA GLN A 131 14.82 9.24 9.61
C GLN A 131 13.64 8.40 9.11
N PHE A 132 13.66 7.08 9.27
CA PHE A 132 12.55 6.22 8.91
C PHE A 132 11.29 6.52 9.74
N ASN A 133 11.43 6.76 11.05
CA ASN A 133 10.33 7.19 11.90
C ASN A 133 9.77 8.56 11.46
N GLN A 134 10.64 9.51 11.14
CA GLN A 134 10.20 10.80 10.60
C GLN A 134 9.45 10.65 9.27
N LEU A 135 9.91 9.75 8.39
CA LEU A 135 9.22 9.43 7.15
C LEU A 135 7.84 8.82 7.40
N ALA A 136 7.70 7.91 8.38
CA ALA A 136 6.43 7.31 8.77
C ALA A 136 5.44 8.35 9.31
N MET A 137 5.90 9.22 10.21
CA MET A 137 5.07 10.31 10.74
C MET A 137 4.55 11.21 9.63
N ARG A 138 5.42 11.66 8.73
CA ARG A 138 5.02 12.50 7.59
C ARG A 138 4.16 11.77 6.59
N GLY A 139 4.37 10.47 6.43
CA GLY A 139 3.57 9.60 5.58
C GLY A 139 2.24 9.15 6.18
N GLY A 140 1.89 9.60 7.40
CA GLY A 140 0.60 9.31 8.04
C GLY A 140 0.46 7.89 8.57
N THR A 141 1.58 7.21 8.93
CA THR A 141 1.57 5.83 9.45
C THR A 141 2.18 5.67 10.84
N GLY A 142 2.65 6.75 11.45
CA GLY A 142 3.20 6.77 12.81
C GLY A 142 4.67 6.38 12.87
N ASP A 143 5.00 5.17 13.25
CA ASP A 143 6.37 4.69 13.38
C ASP A 143 6.79 3.78 12.23
N ALA A 144 8.08 3.76 11.93
CA ALA A 144 8.66 2.85 10.96
C ALA A 144 8.67 1.42 11.48
N ILE A 145 8.51 0.48 10.57
CA ILE A 145 8.58 -0.94 10.87
C ILE A 145 10.03 -1.40 10.78
N VAL A 146 10.50 -2.13 11.79
CA VAL A 146 11.85 -2.72 11.78
C VAL A 146 11.77 -4.18 11.36
N ALA A 147 12.63 -4.57 10.41
CA ALA A 147 12.76 -5.94 9.94
C ALA A 147 14.24 -6.34 9.85
N ALA A 148 14.75 -7.06 10.83
CA ALA A 148 16.17 -7.37 10.95
C ALA A 148 16.70 -8.37 9.92
N ASN A 149 15.83 -9.17 9.30
CA ASN A 149 16.19 -10.24 8.36
C ASN A 149 15.05 -10.56 7.38
N PRO A 150 15.28 -11.40 6.35
CA PRO A 150 14.25 -11.73 5.35
C PRO A 150 12.98 -12.36 5.93
N ALA A 151 13.09 -13.18 6.98
CA ALA A 151 11.92 -13.83 7.59
C ALA A 151 11.03 -12.81 8.29
N THR A 152 11.62 -11.88 9.05
CA THR A 152 10.90 -10.78 9.69
C THR A 152 10.33 -9.82 8.66
N LEU A 153 11.06 -9.50 7.58
CA LEU A 153 10.53 -8.67 6.49
C LEU A 153 9.28 -9.29 5.87
N LYS A 154 9.32 -10.59 5.54
CA LYS A 154 8.16 -11.31 5.01
C LYS A 154 6.96 -11.26 5.97
N ALA A 155 7.19 -11.49 7.26
CA ALA A 155 6.15 -11.43 8.28
C ALA A 155 5.52 -10.04 8.36
N ARG A 156 6.33 -8.97 8.39
CA ARG A 156 5.86 -7.58 8.43
C ARG A 156 5.10 -7.17 7.17
N LEU A 157 5.58 -7.54 6.00
CA LEU A 157 4.85 -7.28 4.74
C LEU A 157 3.49 -8.00 4.72
N THR A 158 3.43 -9.24 5.20
CA THR A 158 2.17 -9.98 5.31
C THR A 158 1.19 -9.30 6.28
N GLU A 159 1.69 -8.83 7.42
CA GLU A 159 0.91 -8.08 8.41
C GLU A 159 0.37 -6.76 7.83
N ILE A 160 1.21 -5.98 7.14
CA ILE A 160 0.82 -4.75 6.46
C ILE A 160 -0.34 -5.01 5.49
N ILE A 161 -0.19 -6.01 4.62
CA ILE A 161 -1.22 -6.33 3.62
C ILE A 161 -2.54 -6.74 4.30
N ARG A 162 -2.49 -7.55 5.36
CA ARG A 162 -3.68 -7.93 6.13
C ARG A 162 -4.37 -6.72 6.76
N ASN A 163 -3.59 -5.82 7.37
CA ASN A 163 -4.14 -4.61 7.98
C ASN A 163 -4.78 -3.68 6.94
N ILE A 164 -4.13 -3.49 5.79
CA ILE A 164 -4.69 -2.73 4.67
C ILE A 164 -6.01 -3.32 4.18
N GLN A 165 -6.10 -4.64 4.12
CA GLN A 165 -7.33 -5.33 3.73
C GLN A 165 -8.42 -5.20 4.81
N ALA A 166 -8.06 -5.33 6.08
CA ALA A 166 -8.99 -5.21 7.21
C ALA A 166 -9.58 -3.81 7.34
N ASP A 167 -8.78 -2.75 7.13
CA ASP A 167 -9.24 -1.35 7.16
C ASP A 167 -10.34 -1.04 6.13
N LYS A 168 -10.51 -1.89 5.13
CA LYS A 168 -11.48 -1.73 4.05
C LYS A 168 -12.81 -2.47 4.29
N LEU A 169 -12.86 -3.33 5.28
CA LEU A 169 -14.01 -4.15 5.58
C LEU A 169 -14.70 -3.62 6.84
N ALA A 170 -15.74 -2.80 6.66
CA ALA A 170 -16.65 -2.46 7.75
C ALA A 170 -17.80 -3.48 7.75
N PHE A 171 -17.81 -4.36 8.74
CA PHE A 171 -18.91 -5.31 8.96
C PHE A 171 -19.75 -4.83 10.13
N THR A 172 -21.08 -4.90 9.98
CA THR A 172 -21.98 -4.89 11.13
C THR A 172 -22.09 -6.31 11.69
N ALA A 173 -22.30 -6.42 12.99
CA ALA A 173 -22.58 -7.72 13.60
C ALA A 173 -23.81 -8.35 12.94
N PRO A 174 -23.80 -9.65 12.63
CA PRO A 174 -24.98 -10.34 12.13
C PRO A 174 -26.13 -10.23 13.11
N ALA A 175 -27.31 -9.86 12.65
CA ALA A 175 -28.52 -9.87 13.44
C ALA A 175 -29.24 -11.19 13.20
N ILE A 176 -29.45 -11.97 14.26
CA ILE A 176 -30.22 -13.19 14.22
C ILE A 176 -31.61 -12.84 14.76
N THR A 177 -32.66 -13.17 14.01
CA THR A 177 -34.03 -13.00 14.50
C THR A 177 -34.33 -14.06 15.57
N SER A 178 -34.81 -13.61 16.71
CA SER A 178 -35.03 -14.45 17.92
C SER A 178 -36.24 -15.39 17.86
N LYS A 179 -36.86 -15.57 16.71
CA LYS A 179 -37.92 -16.60 16.52
C LYS A 179 -37.30 -17.82 15.86
N VAL A 180 -36.75 -18.69 16.67
CA VAL A 180 -36.39 -20.06 16.32
C VAL A 180 -37.61 -20.94 16.57
N GLY A 181 -38.44 -21.02 15.58
CA GLY A 181 -39.56 -21.94 15.55
C GLY A 181 -40.12 -21.92 14.15
N GLU A 182 -39.78 -22.92 13.35
CA GLU A 182 -40.14 -23.08 11.95
C GLU A 182 -39.30 -22.22 10.98
N GLY A 183 -38.01 -22.56 10.82
CA GLY A 183 -37.12 -21.96 9.84
C GLY A 183 -36.69 -20.52 10.21
N GLY A 184 -35.45 -20.34 10.61
CA GLY A 184 -34.87 -19.02 10.91
C GLY A 184 -34.17 -18.42 9.69
N PHE A 185 -33.98 -17.10 9.72
CA PHE A 185 -33.12 -16.42 8.76
C PHE A 185 -31.99 -15.73 9.49
N LEU A 186 -30.78 -15.87 8.99
CA LEU A 186 -29.63 -15.06 9.37
C LEU A 186 -29.56 -13.85 8.43
N TYR A 187 -29.72 -12.66 8.99
CA TYR A 187 -29.55 -11.41 8.24
C TYR A 187 -28.15 -10.87 8.47
N GLN A 188 -27.42 -10.63 7.39
CA GLN A 188 -26.10 -10.01 7.42
C GLN A 188 -26.13 -8.71 6.65
N ALA A 189 -25.91 -7.60 7.35
CA ALA A 189 -25.73 -6.28 6.73
C ALA A 189 -24.24 -5.99 6.53
N GLN A 190 -23.89 -5.51 5.36
CA GLN A 190 -22.56 -5.05 5.02
C GLN A 190 -22.66 -3.62 4.51
N PHE A 191 -21.74 -2.76 4.94
CA PHE A 191 -21.66 -1.40 4.47
C PHE A 191 -20.32 -1.16 3.80
N GLN A 192 -20.38 -0.61 2.61
CA GLN A 192 -19.21 -0.12 1.91
C GLN A 192 -19.13 1.40 2.12
N TYR A 193 -18.13 1.85 2.89
CA TYR A 193 -17.87 3.27 3.05
C TYR A 193 -17.45 3.89 1.71
N ARG A 194 -18.07 5.01 1.36
CA ARG A 194 -17.69 5.85 0.21
C ARG A 194 -17.46 7.27 0.68
N GLN A 195 -16.27 7.78 0.43
CA GLN A 195 -15.93 9.15 0.78
C GLN A 195 -16.75 10.13 -0.09
N LYS A 196 -17.46 11.06 0.55
CA LYS A 196 -18.31 12.08 -0.11
C LYS A 196 -19.47 11.54 -0.98
N LYS A 197 -19.83 10.26 -0.86
CA LYS A 197 -20.98 9.66 -1.52
C LYS A 197 -21.82 8.88 -0.50
N GLU A 198 -23.04 8.53 -0.88
CA GLU A 198 -23.88 7.65 -0.09
C GLU A 198 -23.20 6.30 0.11
N TRP A 199 -23.29 5.76 1.32
CA TRP A 199 -22.77 4.44 1.63
C TRP A 199 -23.58 3.39 0.88
N LEU A 200 -22.90 2.44 0.26
CA LEU A 200 -23.57 1.24 -0.25
C LEU A 200 -23.76 0.24 0.89
N GLY A 201 -25.01 -0.05 1.17
CA GLY A 201 -25.38 -1.16 2.04
C GLY A 201 -25.81 -2.36 1.22
N SER A 202 -25.43 -3.56 1.63
CA SER A 202 -26.00 -4.81 1.18
C SER A 202 -26.57 -5.55 2.37
N LEU A 203 -27.72 -6.15 2.20
CA LEU A 203 -28.36 -7.01 3.17
C LEU A 203 -28.51 -8.40 2.53
N SER A 204 -27.90 -9.40 3.11
CA SER A 204 -28.13 -10.79 2.75
C SER A 204 -28.96 -11.50 3.82
N ALA A 205 -29.82 -12.39 3.39
CA ALA A 205 -30.58 -13.28 4.25
C ALA A 205 -30.23 -14.72 3.85
N THR A 206 -29.82 -15.53 4.82
CA THR A 206 -29.53 -16.94 4.62
C THR A 206 -30.48 -17.74 5.48
N SER A 207 -31.16 -18.75 4.94
CA SER A 207 -32.04 -19.61 5.69
C SER A 207 -31.24 -20.51 6.64
N ILE A 208 -31.84 -20.80 7.80
CA ILE A 208 -31.29 -21.72 8.78
C ILE A 208 -32.28 -22.93 8.83
N SER A 209 -31.76 -24.13 8.59
CA SER A 209 -32.55 -25.34 8.71
C SER A 209 -33.05 -25.60 10.16
N GLU A 210 -33.99 -26.49 10.33
CA GLU A 210 -34.46 -26.89 11.67
C GLU A 210 -33.33 -27.51 12.52
N GLU A 211 -32.29 -28.05 11.88
CA GLU A 211 -31.09 -28.59 12.52
C GLU A 211 -30.05 -27.51 12.85
N GLY A 212 -30.29 -26.25 12.47
CA GLY A 212 -29.40 -25.11 12.75
C GLY A 212 -28.25 -24.92 11.72
N GLU A 213 -28.32 -25.59 10.59
CA GLU A 213 -27.34 -25.42 9.50
C GLU A 213 -27.75 -24.29 8.56
N LEU A 214 -26.74 -23.56 8.05
CA LEU A 214 -26.96 -22.52 7.06
C LEU A 214 -27.22 -23.16 5.68
N GLU A 215 -28.36 -22.87 5.10
CA GLU A 215 -28.67 -23.29 3.74
C GLU A 215 -28.09 -22.25 2.76
N ASN A 216 -27.28 -22.72 1.82
CA ASN A 216 -26.76 -21.86 0.76
C ASN A 216 -27.90 -21.41 -0.15
N ASP A 217 -28.14 -20.10 -0.22
CA ASP A 217 -29.03 -19.54 -1.20
C ASP A 217 -28.56 -19.85 -2.62
N ILE A 218 -29.52 -20.19 -3.46
CA ILE A 218 -29.37 -20.49 -4.89
C ILE A 218 -29.06 -19.23 -5.69
#